data_d25e1b0a0b443c2595cea0b675506e62
#
_entry.id   d25e1b0a0b443c2595cea0b675506e62
#
_cell.length_a   1.000
_cell.length_b   1.000
_cell.length_c   1.000
_cell.angle_alpha   90.00
_cell.angle_beta   90.00
_cell.angle_gamma   90.00
#
_symmetry.space_group_name_H-M   'P 1'
#
loop_
_entity.id
_entity.type
_entity.pdbx_description
1 polymer ?
#
loop_
_entity_poly.entity_id
_entity_poly.type
_entity_poly.pdbx_seq_one_letter_code
_entity_poly.pdbx_strand_id
1 'polypeptide(L)'
;SVVESRQRSKEQARAIIERKEDIEAAAAAIEALAPARREAESRLAKFTEAHKALVAAKQARDTFLTESRARIDNINQRISYYGKTAAILDDSGCPHPEEATCNFLKNAVAAKGTLDALKETLEKTRKEDRAEHDRLSVEYGAAKAQYDTVGDPAADIAAIADKELQHKGLAALAPKLAAAEASVKELDAAIAAEEAKQAEARARLEAIEAEKEPLTAAEARAEAART
;
A
#
# COMPACT_ATOMS: atom_id res chain seq x y z
N SER A 1 24.17 31.28 -33.54
CA SER A 1 23.36 31.38 -34.78
C SER A 1 22.11 30.48 -34.66
N VAL A 2 21.12 30.64 -35.53
CA VAL A 2 19.91 29.80 -35.60
C VAL A 2 20.30 28.35 -35.88
N VAL A 3 21.29 28.12 -36.75
CA VAL A 3 21.80 26.76 -37.06
C VAL A 3 22.41 26.11 -35.86
N GLU A 4 23.23 26.78 -35.05
CA GLU A 4 23.82 26.25 -33.84
C GLU A 4 22.78 25.87 -32.80
N SER A 5 21.73 26.69 -32.63
CA SER A 5 20.61 26.36 -31.72
C SER A 5 19.90 25.08 -32.14
N ARG A 6 19.61 24.95 -33.45
CA ARG A 6 18.99 23.73 -34.02
C ARG A 6 19.87 22.51 -33.90
N GLN A 7 21.20 22.67 -34.10
CA GLN A 7 22.17 21.58 -33.92
C GLN A 7 22.19 21.08 -32.47
N ARG A 8 22.19 21.98 -31.46
CA ARG A 8 22.11 21.59 -30.05
C ARG A 8 20.82 20.81 -29.72
N SER A 9 19.68 21.29 -30.25
CA SER A 9 18.40 20.59 -30.05
C SER A 9 18.41 19.21 -30.70
N LYS A 10 19.04 19.08 -31.88
CA LYS A 10 19.22 17.79 -32.57
C LYS A 10 20.12 16.82 -31.77
N GLU A 11 21.22 17.32 -31.20
CA GLU A 11 22.11 16.53 -30.35
C GLU A 11 21.38 15.99 -29.09
N GLN A 12 20.56 16.83 -28.45
CA GLN A 12 19.74 16.41 -27.31
C GLN A 12 18.74 15.30 -27.71
N ALA A 13 18.09 15.44 -28.85
CA ALA A 13 17.18 14.41 -29.36
C ALA A 13 17.91 13.13 -29.73
N ARG A 14 19.10 13.24 -30.36
CA ARG A 14 19.96 12.07 -30.67
C ARG A 14 20.41 11.31 -29.42
N ALA A 15 20.79 12.01 -28.35
CA ALA A 15 21.16 11.39 -27.09
C ALA A 15 20.05 10.51 -26.48
N ILE A 16 18.77 10.84 -26.75
CA ILE A 16 17.63 9.97 -26.39
C ILE A 16 17.57 8.76 -27.31
N ILE A 17 17.74 8.98 -28.62
CA ILE A 17 17.67 7.90 -29.65
C ILE A 17 18.80 6.89 -29.46
N GLU A 18 20.00 7.33 -29.14
CA GLU A 18 21.16 6.45 -28.86
C GLU A 18 20.90 5.45 -27.72
N ARG A 19 19.98 5.80 -26.81
CA ARG A 19 19.57 4.93 -25.71
C ARG A 19 18.28 4.15 -26.01
N LYS A 20 17.85 4.08 -27.26
CA LYS A 20 16.58 3.48 -27.66
C LYS A 20 16.41 2.05 -27.13
N GLU A 21 17.40 1.20 -27.33
CA GLU A 21 17.36 -0.21 -26.90
C GLU A 21 17.22 -0.31 -25.37
N ASP A 22 17.95 0.50 -24.62
CA ASP A 22 17.86 0.53 -23.15
C ASP A 22 16.49 1.03 -22.68
N ILE A 23 15.95 2.05 -23.35
CA ILE A 23 14.62 2.61 -23.03
C ILE A 23 13.52 1.60 -23.31
N GLU A 24 13.54 0.95 -24.47
CA GLU A 24 12.58 -0.07 -24.85
C GLU A 24 12.67 -1.31 -23.94
N ALA A 25 13.90 -1.75 -23.63
CA ALA A 25 14.14 -2.85 -22.70
C ALA A 25 13.63 -2.53 -21.26
N ALA A 26 13.86 -1.30 -20.78
CA ALA A 26 13.37 -0.87 -19.48
C ALA A 26 11.84 -0.78 -19.44
N ALA A 27 11.20 -0.28 -20.49
CA ALA A 27 9.76 -0.23 -20.61
C ALA A 27 9.14 -1.64 -20.63
N ALA A 28 9.70 -2.54 -21.43
CA ALA A 28 9.29 -3.95 -21.49
C ALA A 28 9.49 -4.67 -20.15
N ALA A 29 10.58 -4.38 -19.41
CA ALA A 29 10.84 -4.95 -18.10
C ALA A 29 9.78 -4.52 -17.07
N ILE A 30 9.36 -3.25 -17.07
CA ILE A 30 8.27 -2.76 -16.19
C ILE A 30 6.94 -3.44 -16.57
N GLU A 31 6.64 -3.54 -17.86
CA GLU A 31 5.42 -4.20 -18.32
C GLU A 31 5.38 -5.69 -17.93
N ALA A 32 6.52 -6.37 -18.00
CA ALA A 32 6.67 -7.76 -17.58
C ALA A 32 6.47 -7.95 -16.06
N LEU A 33 6.67 -6.93 -15.24
CA LEU A 33 6.39 -6.98 -13.80
C LEU A 33 4.90 -6.81 -13.45
N ALA A 34 4.08 -6.29 -14.37
CA ALA A 34 2.66 -6.00 -14.12
C ALA A 34 1.84 -7.21 -13.62
N PRO A 35 1.98 -8.45 -14.17
CA PRO A 35 1.26 -9.61 -13.65
C PRO A 35 1.69 -9.97 -12.21
N ALA A 36 3.00 -9.97 -11.92
CA ALA A 36 3.53 -10.25 -10.59
C ALA A 36 3.06 -9.21 -9.56
N ARG A 37 2.99 -7.96 -9.96
CA ARG A 37 2.46 -6.87 -9.13
C ARG A 37 0.98 -7.09 -8.79
N ARG A 38 0.14 -7.41 -9.79
CA ARG A 38 -1.29 -7.68 -9.56
C ARG A 38 -1.49 -8.87 -8.62
N GLU A 39 -0.67 -9.90 -8.77
CA GLU A 39 -0.71 -11.07 -7.88
C GLU A 39 -0.31 -10.69 -6.45
N ALA A 40 0.76 -9.93 -6.26
CA ALA A 40 1.20 -9.45 -4.96
C ALA A 40 0.17 -8.52 -4.30
N GLU A 41 -0.47 -7.62 -5.04
CA GLU A 41 -1.57 -6.77 -4.58
C GLU A 41 -2.80 -7.61 -4.15
N SER A 42 -3.14 -8.64 -4.92
CA SER A 42 -4.23 -9.57 -4.56
C SER A 42 -3.91 -10.36 -3.29
N ARG A 43 -2.66 -10.83 -3.14
CA ARG A 43 -2.21 -11.50 -1.91
C ARG A 43 -2.23 -10.55 -0.71
N LEU A 44 -1.84 -9.29 -0.87
CA LEU A 44 -1.90 -8.28 0.18
C LEU A 44 -3.34 -8.04 0.66
N ALA A 45 -4.29 -7.97 -0.26
CA ALA A 45 -5.70 -7.83 0.10
C ALA A 45 -6.19 -9.03 0.92
N LYS A 46 -5.87 -10.27 0.49
CA LYS A 46 -6.21 -11.49 1.22
C LYS A 46 -5.53 -11.56 2.59
N PHE A 47 -4.26 -11.19 2.67
CA PHE A 47 -3.51 -11.13 3.92
C PHE A 47 -4.13 -10.13 4.90
N THR A 48 -4.52 -8.95 4.42
CA THR A 48 -5.16 -7.92 5.24
C THR A 48 -6.50 -8.40 5.80
N GLU A 49 -7.32 -9.06 4.98
CA GLU A 49 -8.61 -9.62 5.43
C GLU A 49 -8.41 -10.78 6.41
N ALA A 50 -7.48 -11.68 6.15
CA ALA A 50 -7.15 -12.78 7.07
C ALA A 50 -6.62 -12.24 8.41
N HIS A 51 -5.79 -11.20 8.39
CA HIS A 51 -5.29 -10.55 9.61
C HIS A 51 -6.44 -9.92 10.41
N LYS A 52 -7.35 -9.19 9.76
CA LYS A 52 -8.53 -8.62 10.43
C LYS A 52 -9.39 -9.70 11.08
N ALA A 53 -9.64 -10.79 10.35
CA ALA A 53 -10.42 -11.92 10.88
C ALA A 53 -9.74 -12.55 12.09
N LEU A 54 -8.43 -12.76 12.05
CA LEU A 54 -7.65 -13.28 13.17
C LEU A 54 -7.72 -12.36 14.41
N VAL A 55 -7.53 -11.05 14.22
CA VAL A 55 -7.61 -10.06 15.31
C VAL A 55 -9.01 -10.05 15.91
N ALA A 56 -10.05 -10.06 15.11
CA ALA A 56 -11.45 -10.09 15.56
C ALA A 56 -11.77 -11.37 16.35
N ALA A 57 -11.37 -12.54 15.84
CA ALA A 57 -11.59 -13.82 16.52
C ALA A 57 -10.82 -13.90 17.85
N LYS A 58 -9.58 -13.40 17.88
CA LYS A 58 -8.81 -13.28 19.12
C LYS A 58 -9.49 -12.39 20.14
N GLN A 59 -9.92 -11.20 19.72
CA GLN A 59 -10.58 -10.24 20.60
C GLN A 59 -11.89 -10.79 21.15
N ALA A 60 -12.71 -11.43 20.32
CA ALA A 60 -13.96 -12.06 20.76
C ALA A 60 -13.71 -13.11 21.84
N ARG A 61 -12.72 -14.02 21.64
CA ARG A 61 -12.34 -15.03 22.61
C ARG A 61 -11.83 -14.41 23.92
N ASP A 62 -10.94 -13.44 23.86
CA ASP A 62 -10.31 -12.82 25.03
C ASP A 62 -11.33 -11.99 25.85
N THR A 63 -12.25 -11.30 25.17
CA THR A 63 -13.38 -10.59 25.80
C THR A 63 -14.30 -11.57 26.50
N PHE A 64 -14.70 -12.65 25.80
CA PHE A 64 -15.55 -13.68 26.40
C PHE A 64 -14.94 -14.31 27.65
N LEU A 65 -13.63 -14.62 27.63
CA LEU A 65 -12.94 -15.19 28.79
C LEU A 65 -12.96 -14.23 29.98
N THR A 66 -12.81 -12.92 29.74
CA THR A 66 -12.87 -11.90 30.79
C THR A 66 -14.27 -11.80 31.38
N GLU A 67 -15.29 -11.77 30.54
CA GLU A 67 -16.70 -11.70 30.96
C GLU A 67 -17.15 -12.97 31.68
N SER A 68 -16.76 -14.15 31.17
CA SER A 68 -17.05 -15.45 31.80
C SER A 68 -16.47 -15.53 33.21
N ARG A 69 -15.20 -15.13 33.39
CA ARG A 69 -14.57 -15.05 34.71
C ARG A 69 -15.36 -14.13 35.64
N ALA A 70 -15.70 -12.93 35.20
CA ALA A 70 -16.45 -11.98 36.02
C ALA A 70 -17.84 -12.53 36.42
N ARG A 71 -18.55 -13.22 35.51
CA ARG A 71 -19.83 -13.88 35.82
C ARG A 71 -19.68 -14.98 36.87
N ILE A 72 -18.72 -15.86 36.68
CA ILE A 72 -18.43 -16.97 37.60
C ILE A 72 -18.02 -16.43 38.99
N ASP A 73 -17.16 -15.42 39.05
CA ASP A 73 -16.72 -14.79 40.30
C ASP A 73 -17.89 -14.15 41.04
N ASN A 74 -18.80 -13.47 40.34
CA ASN A 74 -20.01 -12.91 40.94
C ASN A 74 -20.89 -14.00 41.53
N ILE A 75 -21.13 -15.09 40.81
CA ILE A 75 -21.93 -16.21 41.33
C ILE A 75 -21.24 -16.82 42.56
N ASN A 76 -19.92 -17.05 42.52
CA ASN A 76 -19.16 -17.58 43.64
C ASN A 76 -19.21 -16.67 44.91
N GLN A 77 -19.12 -15.36 44.73
CA GLN A 77 -19.27 -14.40 45.82
C GLN A 77 -20.66 -14.52 46.47
N ARG A 78 -21.71 -14.63 45.66
CA ARG A 78 -23.10 -14.82 46.14
C ARG A 78 -23.26 -16.18 46.85
N ILE A 79 -22.70 -17.26 46.29
CA ILE A 79 -22.66 -18.58 46.95
C ILE A 79 -21.98 -18.49 48.30
N SER A 80 -20.85 -17.81 48.41
CA SER A 80 -20.14 -17.61 49.67
C SER A 80 -20.99 -16.84 50.68
N TYR A 81 -21.65 -15.75 50.25
CA TYR A 81 -22.52 -14.95 51.12
C TYR A 81 -23.71 -15.79 51.62
N TYR A 82 -24.49 -16.42 50.74
CA TYR A 82 -25.63 -17.21 51.15
C TYR A 82 -25.23 -18.50 51.90
N GLY A 83 -24.07 -19.06 51.59
CA GLY A 83 -23.52 -20.19 52.32
C GLY A 83 -23.27 -19.89 53.80
N LYS A 84 -22.68 -18.71 54.09
CA LYS A 84 -22.47 -18.27 55.48
C LYS A 84 -23.80 -18.06 56.18
N THR A 85 -24.81 -17.54 55.51
CA THR A 85 -26.14 -17.31 56.12
C THR A 85 -26.87 -18.64 56.33
N ALA A 86 -26.78 -19.57 55.39
CA ALA A 86 -27.41 -20.90 55.47
C ALA A 86 -26.77 -21.79 56.57
N ALA A 87 -25.43 -21.66 56.82
CA ALA A 87 -24.72 -22.39 57.85
C ALA A 87 -25.27 -22.14 59.28
N ILE A 88 -25.97 -21.04 59.48
CA ILE A 88 -26.68 -20.73 60.73
C ILE A 88 -27.71 -21.82 61.09
N LEU A 89 -28.29 -22.49 60.11
CA LEU A 89 -29.22 -23.62 60.36
C LEU A 89 -28.56 -24.77 61.07
N ASP A 90 -27.32 -25.06 60.67
CA ASP A 90 -26.55 -26.20 61.25
C ASP A 90 -26.10 -25.89 62.67
N ASP A 91 -25.83 -24.62 62.97
CA ASP A 91 -25.34 -24.16 64.28
C ASP A 91 -26.49 -23.77 65.25
N SER A 92 -27.74 -23.75 64.78
CA SER A 92 -28.87 -23.21 65.55
C SER A 92 -29.31 -24.04 66.75
N GLY A 93 -28.95 -25.30 66.79
CA GLY A 93 -29.44 -26.24 67.82
C GLY A 93 -30.96 -26.41 67.80
N CYS A 94 -31.68 -25.90 66.86
CA CYS A 94 -33.14 -26.03 66.70
C CYS A 94 -33.48 -27.41 66.11
N PRO A 95 -34.33 -28.21 66.74
CA PRO A 95 -34.66 -29.54 66.27
C PRO A 95 -35.44 -29.54 64.95
N HIS A 96 -36.18 -28.45 64.65
CA HIS A 96 -36.94 -28.25 63.44
C HIS A 96 -36.68 -26.84 62.84
N PRO A 97 -35.50 -26.57 62.34
CA PRO A 97 -35.15 -25.21 61.89
C PRO A 97 -35.99 -24.73 60.69
N GLU A 98 -36.52 -25.67 59.92
CA GLU A 98 -37.38 -25.37 58.77
C GLU A 98 -38.77 -24.88 59.11
N GLU A 99 -39.28 -25.26 60.30
CA GLU A 99 -40.53 -24.81 60.86
C GLU A 99 -40.41 -23.60 61.77
N ALA A 100 -39.22 -23.08 61.95
CA ALA A 100 -38.92 -21.99 62.87
C ALA A 100 -39.67 -20.71 62.52
N THR A 101 -40.32 -20.13 63.54
CA THR A 101 -41.07 -18.86 63.39
C THR A 101 -40.20 -17.61 63.56
N CYS A 102 -38.99 -17.74 64.11
CA CYS A 102 -38.12 -16.60 64.30
C CYS A 102 -37.51 -16.10 62.92
N ASN A 103 -37.46 -14.78 62.75
CA ASN A 103 -36.96 -14.15 61.53
C ASN A 103 -35.52 -14.55 61.16
N PHE A 104 -34.71 -14.90 62.15
CA PHE A 104 -33.31 -15.31 61.96
C PHE A 104 -33.22 -16.65 61.21
N LEU A 105 -33.96 -17.65 61.67
CA LEU A 105 -33.97 -18.96 61.02
C LEU A 105 -34.75 -18.93 59.70
N LYS A 106 -35.82 -18.15 59.57
CA LYS A 106 -36.52 -17.93 58.28
C LYS A 106 -35.59 -17.39 57.22
N ASN A 107 -34.74 -16.43 57.55
CA ASN A 107 -33.74 -15.88 56.63
C ASN A 107 -32.67 -16.95 56.24
N ALA A 108 -32.27 -17.80 57.15
CA ALA A 108 -31.30 -18.87 56.89
C ALA A 108 -31.91 -19.99 56.00
N VAL A 109 -33.18 -20.33 56.16
CA VAL A 109 -33.92 -21.25 55.28
C VAL A 109 -34.03 -20.69 53.87
N ALA A 110 -34.42 -19.40 53.75
CA ALA A 110 -34.48 -18.73 52.44
C ALA A 110 -33.09 -18.67 51.78
N ALA A 111 -32.03 -18.42 52.56
CA ALA A 111 -30.67 -18.42 52.07
C ALA A 111 -30.23 -19.79 51.56
N LYS A 112 -30.64 -20.89 52.21
CA LYS A 112 -30.36 -22.26 51.74
C LYS A 112 -30.97 -22.54 50.36
N GLY A 113 -32.27 -22.20 50.17
CA GLY A 113 -32.92 -22.34 48.86
C GLY A 113 -32.25 -21.51 47.78
N THR A 114 -31.82 -20.26 48.11
CA THR A 114 -31.09 -19.41 47.18
C THR A 114 -29.69 -19.99 46.88
N LEU A 115 -29.02 -20.58 47.87
CA LEU A 115 -27.72 -21.22 47.68
C LEU A 115 -27.77 -22.40 46.70
N ASP A 116 -28.81 -23.24 46.85
CA ASP A 116 -28.98 -24.41 45.96
C ASP A 116 -29.28 -23.97 44.50
N ALA A 117 -30.14 -22.97 44.33
CA ALA A 117 -30.41 -22.38 43.00
C ALA A 117 -29.15 -21.71 42.38
N LEU A 118 -28.31 -21.08 43.21
CA LEU A 118 -27.05 -20.48 42.73
C LEU A 118 -26.02 -21.55 42.30
N LYS A 119 -25.93 -22.67 43.04
CA LYS A 119 -25.07 -23.80 42.65
C LYS A 119 -25.50 -24.40 41.31
N GLU A 120 -26.79 -24.60 41.11
CA GLU A 120 -27.35 -25.04 39.85
C GLU A 120 -27.03 -24.06 38.70
N THR A 121 -27.25 -22.76 38.97
CA THR A 121 -26.90 -21.69 38.04
C THR A 121 -25.42 -21.70 37.68
N LEU A 122 -24.53 -21.90 38.65
CA LEU A 122 -23.09 -21.97 38.43
C LEU A 122 -22.73 -23.13 37.50
N GLU A 123 -23.27 -24.31 37.73
CA GLU A 123 -23.00 -25.48 36.90
C GLU A 123 -23.52 -25.29 35.46
N LYS A 124 -24.72 -24.72 35.31
CA LYS A 124 -25.27 -24.35 34.01
C LYS A 124 -24.38 -23.33 33.29
N THR A 125 -24.02 -22.23 33.97
CA THR A 125 -23.16 -21.20 33.39
C THR A 125 -21.79 -21.76 32.97
N ARG A 126 -21.18 -22.60 33.79
CA ARG A 126 -19.89 -23.25 33.44
C ARG A 126 -20.00 -24.11 32.21
N LYS A 127 -21.09 -24.86 32.06
CA LYS A 127 -21.33 -25.70 30.88
C LYS A 127 -21.51 -24.86 29.61
N GLU A 128 -22.31 -23.80 29.71
CA GLU A 128 -22.59 -22.89 28.61
C GLU A 128 -21.29 -22.13 28.21
N ASP A 129 -20.57 -21.60 29.19
CA ASP A 129 -19.32 -20.86 28.97
C ASP A 129 -18.24 -21.79 28.36
N ARG A 130 -18.18 -23.06 28.73
CA ARG A 130 -17.26 -24.03 28.10
C ARG A 130 -17.61 -24.25 26.63
N ALA A 131 -18.89 -24.47 26.33
CA ALA A 131 -19.32 -24.68 24.95
C ALA A 131 -19.03 -23.46 24.06
N GLU A 132 -19.26 -22.24 24.57
CA GLU A 132 -18.96 -21.02 23.85
C GLU A 132 -17.46 -20.77 23.71
N HIS A 133 -16.67 -21.04 24.73
CA HIS A 133 -15.20 -20.99 24.64
C HIS A 133 -14.65 -21.93 23.58
N ASP A 134 -15.18 -23.16 23.52
CA ASP A 134 -14.75 -24.15 22.53
C ASP A 134 -15.10 -23.67 21.11
N ARG A 135 -16.30 -23.11 20.91
CA ARG A 135 -16.71 -22.51 19.64
C ARG A 135 -15.76 -21.39 19.21
N LEU A 136 -15.50 -20.41 20.09
CA LEU A 136 -14.60 -19.30 19.81
C LEU A 136 -13.15 -19.73 19.58
N SER A 137 -12.72 -20.81 20.25
CA SER A 137 -11.39 -21.39 20.04
C SER A 137 -11.25 -22.04 18.66
N VAL A 138 -12.29 -22.68 18.17
CA VAL A 138 -12.34 -23.24 16.80
C VAL A 138 -12.31 -22.10 15.77
N GLU A 139 -13.10 -21.05 15.97
CA GLU A 139 -13.11 -19.88 15.08
C GLU A 139 -11.75 -19.17 15.03
N TYR A 140 -11.12 -18.97 16.19
CA TYR A 140 -9.75 -18.43 16.25
C TYR A 140 -8.75 -19.33 15.54
N GLY A 141 -8.83 -20.66 15.75
CA GLY A 141 -7.96 -21.61 15.08
C GLY A 141 -8.10 -21.59 13.56
N ALA A 142 -9.34 -21.50 13.06
CA ALA A 142 -9.63 -21.38 11.64
C ALA A 142 -9.09 -20.08 11.04
N ALA A 143 -9.32 -18.94 11.70
CA ALA A 143 -8.81 -17.65 11.27
C ALA A 143 -7.27 -17.61 11.28
N LYS A 144 -6.64 -18.23 12.28
CA LYS A 144 -5.18 -18.37 12.35
C LYS A 144 -4.64 -19.22 11.21
N ALA A 145 -5.23 -20.35 10.93
CA ALA A 145 -4.82 -21.21 9.83
C ALA A 145 -4.93 -20.49 8.47
N GLN A 146 -6.00 -19.74 8.26
CA GLN A 146 -6.17 -18.94 7.06
C GLN A 146 -5.08 -17.84 6.94
N TYR A 147 -4.79 -17.13 8.02
CA TYR A 147 -3.72 -16.12 8.06
C TYR A 147 -2.35 -16.73 7.75
N ASP A 148 -2.01 -17.86 8.39
CA ASP A 148 -0.74 -18.56 8.20
C ASP A 148 -0.61 -19.09 6.75
N THR A 149 -1.72 -19.49 6.11
CA THR A 149 -1.72 -19.99 4.72
C THR A 149 -1.47 -18.89 3.69
N VAL A 150 -2.00 -17.70 3.90
CA VAL A 150 -1.81 -16.58 2.96
C VAL A 150 -0.36 -16.09 2.99
N GLY A 151 0.26 -16.05 4.14
CA GLY A 151 1.62 -15.55 4.35
C GLY A 151 1.76 -14.06 4.06
N ASP A 152 2.81 -13.46 4.57
CA ASP A 152 3.07 -12.03 4.39
C ASP A 152 3.68 -11.75 3.00
N PRO A 153 3.04 -10.96 2.13
CA PRO A 153 3.55 -10.63 0.80
C PRO A 153 4.53 -9.45 0.78
N ALA A 154 4.90 -8.86 1.93
CA ALA A 154 5.69 -7.63 2.00
C ALA A 154 7.04 -7.74 1.27
N ALA A 155 7.73 -8.89 1.39
CA ALA A 155 9.00 -9.12 0.72
C ALA A 155 8.86 -9.17 -0.81
N ASP A 156 7.80 -9.80 -1.32
CA ASP A 156 7.53 -9.88 -2.76
C ASP A 156 7.21 -8.50 -3.32
N ILE A 157 6.40 -7.71 -2.60
CA ILE A 157 6.06 -6.33 -2.98
C ILE A 157 7.30 -5.45 -3.01
N ALA A 158 8.17 -5.54 -2.00
CA ALA A 158 9.43 -4.80 -1.96
C ALA A 158 10.35 -5.17 -3.13
N ALA A 159 10.50 -6.46 -3.43
CA ALA A 159 11.33 -6.92 -4.53
C ALA A 159 10.80 -6.45 -5.90
N ILE A 160 9.48 -6.39 -6.09
CA ILE A 160 8.87 -5.84 -7.32
C ILE A 160 9.13 -4.34 -7.40
N ALA A 161 8.91 -3.60 -6.31
CA ALA A 161 9.13 -2.15 -6.26
C ALA A 161 10.59 -1.77 -6.55
N ASP A 162 11.56 -2.53 -6.05
CA ASP A 162 12.98 -2.33 -6.32
C ASP A 162 13.31 -2.53 -7.80
N LYS A 163 12.76 -3.57 -8.43
CA LYS A 163 12.92 -3.81 -9.87
C LYS A 163 12.27 -2.70 -10.71
N GLU A 164 11.05 -2.27 -10.35
CA GLU A 164 10.41 -1.14 -11.02
C GLU A 164 11.25 0.14 -10.91
N LEU A 165 11.81 0.42 -9.73
CA LEU A 165 12.65 1.58 -9.49
C LEU A 165 13.92 1.58 -10.37
N GLN A 166 14.56 0.41 -10.56
CA GLN A 166 15.74 0.27 -11.41
C GLN A 166 15.47 0.68 -12.86
N HIS A 167 14.28 0.38 -13.39
CA HIS A 167 13.91 0.65 -14.78
C HIS A 167 13.17 1.96 -15.00
N LYS A 168 12.61 2.55 -13.92
CA LYS A 168 11.69 3.70 -13.99
C LYS A 168 12.28 4.92 -14.71
N GLY A 169 13.55 5.22 -14.46
CA GLY A 169 14.21 6.39 -15.04
C GLY A 169 14.34 6.30 -16.55
N LEU A 170 14.68 5.12 -17.07
CA LEU A 170 14.79 4.85 -18.50
C LEU A 170 13.41 4.72 -19.16
N ALA A 171 12.52 3.95 -18.57
CA ALA A 171 11.17 3.75 -19.11
C ALA A 171 10.38 5.08 -19.21
N ALA A 172 10.63 6.05 -18.34
CA ALA A 172 10.03 7.38 -18.42
C ALA A 172 10.43 8.17 -19.68
N LEU A 173 11.47 7.73 -20.39
CA LEU A 173 11.88 8.31 -21.67
C LEU A 173 11.15 7.68 -22.88
N ALA A 174 10.49 6.54 -22.72
CA ALA A 174 9.80 5.85 -23.83
C ALA A 174 8.80 6.76 -24.58
N PRO A 175 7.92 7.54 -23.95
CA PRO A 175 7.04 8.45 -24.68
C PRO A 175 7.79 9.58 -25.39
N LYS A 176 9.02 9.92 -24.97
CA LYS A 176 9.86 10.94 -25.59
C LYS A 176 10.64 10.42 -26.79
N LEU A 177 10.81 9.13 -26.94
CA LEU A 177 11.60 8.52 -28.02
C LEU A 177 11.00 8.81 -29.40
N ALA A 178 9.70 8.56 -29.58
CA ALA A 178 9.02 8.86 -30.85
C ALA A 178 9.05 10.36 -31.20
N ALA A 179 8.90 11.23 -30.19
CA ALA A 179 9.02 12.67 -30.36
C ALA A 179 10.46 13.09 -30.74
N ALA A 180 11.48 12.45 -30.16
CA ALA A 180 12.88 12.69 -30.49
C ALA A 180 13.22 12.27 -31.93
N GLU A 181 12.74 11.11 -32.37
CA GLU A 181 12.91 10.63 -33.73
C GLU A 181 12.28 11.59 -34.78
N ALA A 182 11.04 12.07 -34.52
CA ALA A 182 10.38 13.05 -35.35
C ALA A 182 11.14 14.38 -35.37
N SER A 183 11.56 14.86 -34.21
CA SER A 183 12.29 16.13 -34.02
C SER A 183 13.64 16.11 -34.77
N VAL A 184 14.40 15.02 -34.71
CA VAL A 184 15.67 14.92 -35.48
C VAL A 184 15.42 15.05 -36.96
N LYS A 185 14.39 14.39 -37.53
CA LYS A 185 14.05 14.45 -38.93
C LYS A 185 13.64 15.87 -39.36
N GLU A 186 12.84 16.56 -38.56
CA GLU A 186 12.44 17.94 -38.82
C GLU A 186 13.63 18.93 -38.72
N LEU A 187 14.49 18.75 -37.71
CA LEU A 187 15.67 19.59 -37.54
C LEU A 187 16.70 19.38 -38.64
N ASP A 188 16.87 18.15 -39.12
CA ASP A 188 17.75 17.86 -40.28
C ASP A 188 17.28 18.61 -41.53
N ALA A 189 15.99 18.56 -41.85
CA ALA A 189 15.41 19.29 -42.97
C ALA A 189 15.55 20.81 -42.83
N ALA A 190 15.31 21.32 -41.61
CA ALA A 190 15.42 22.78 -41.33
C ALA A 190 16.87 23.28 -41.36
N ILE A 191 17.82 22.50 -40.92
CA ILE A 191 19.27 22.82 -40.97
C ILE A 191 19.69 22.88 -42.44
N ALA A 192 19.38 21.82 -43.24
CA ALA A 192 19.72 21.76 -44.66
C ALA A 192 19.14 22.93 -45.46
N ALA A 193 17.89 23.32 -45.18
CA ALA A 193 17.27 24.49 -45.82
C ALA A 193 17.97 25.83 -45.46
N GLU A 194 18.43 25.94 -44.22
CA GLU A 194 19.12 27.17 -43.76
C GLU A 194 20.56 27.24 -44.34
N GLU A 195 21.26 26.10 -44.37
CA GLU A 195 22.58 26.02 -45.01
C GLU A 195 22.53 26.35 -46.53
N ALA A 196 21.49 25.88 -47.20
CA ALA A 196 21.26 26.22 -48.63
C ALA A 196 21.07 27.74 -48.83
N LYS A 197 20.26 28.41 -47.96
CA LYS A 197 20.08 29.83 -48.00
C LYS A 197 21.39 30.61 -47.71
N GLN A 198 22.18 30.13 -46.77
CA GLN A 198 23.47 30.74 -46.47
C GLN A 198 24.45 30.55 -47.61
N ALA A 199 24.47 29.43 -48.29
CA ALA A 199 25.29 29.20 -49.49
C ALA A 199 24.88 30.13 -50.64
N GLU A 200 23.58 30.27 -50.89
CA GLU A 200 23.07 31.21 -51.89
C GLU A 200 23.42 32.68 -51.57
N ALA A 201 23.29 33.10 -50.29
CA ALA A 201 23.66 34.39 -49.87
C ALA A 201 25.17 34.69 -50.01
N ARG A 202 26.01 33.71 -49.73
CA ARG A 202 27.46 33.79 -49.95
C ARG A 202 27.81 33.92 -51.40
N ALA A 203 27.22 33.12 -52.27
CA ALA A 203 27.41 33.17 -53.72
C ALA A 203 27.00 34.56 -54.31
N ARG A 204 25.88 35.14 -53.77
CA ARG A 204 25.47 36.48 -54.16
C ARG A 204 26.45 37.56 -53.70
N LEU A 205 27.01 37.43 -52.46
CA LEU A 205 28.03 38.36 -51.96
C LEU A 205 29.30 38.29 -52.80
N GLU A 206 29.78 37.08 -53.11
CA GLU A 206 30.94 36.88 -53.98
C GLU A 206 30.73 37.48 -55.38
N ALA A 207 29.53 37.35 -55.97
CA ALA A 207 29.18 37.97 -57.25
C ALA A 207 29.20 39.50 -57.18
N ILE A 208 28.64 40.07 -56.08
CA ILE A 208 28.66 41.53 -55.87
C ILE A 208 30.08 42.06 -55.68
N GLU A 209 30.93 41.34 -54.94
CA GLU A 209 32.35 41.68 -54.74
C GLU A 209 33.12 41.64 -56.05
N ALA A 210 32.88 40.60 -56.88
CA ALA A 210 33.51 40.49 -58.21
C ALA A 210 33.11 41.59 -59.18
N GLU A 211 31.85 42.11 -59.06
CA GLU A 211 31.40 43.28 -59.85
C GLU A 211 31.96 44.59 -59.33
N LYS A 212 32.25 44.70 -58.06
CA LYS A 212 32.80 45.90 -57.43
C LYS A 212 34.23 46.19 -57.82
N GLU A 213 35.07 45.14 -58.00
CA GLU A 213 36.49 45.28 -58.40
C GLU A 213 36.67 46.03 -59.74
N PRO A 214 36.00 45.65 -60.84
CA PRO A 214 36.15 46.40 -62.10
C PRO A 214 35.53 47.82 -62.05
N LEU A 215 34.49 48.09 -61.23
CA LEU A 215 33.92 49.39 -61.04
C LEU A 215 34.89 50.35 -60.32
N THR A 216 35.51 49.92 -59.21
CA THR A 216 36.51 50.71 -58.48
C THR A 216 37.74 50.96 -59.32
N ALA A 217 38.16 50.02 -60.19
CA ALA A 217 39.23 50.23 -61.12
C ALA A 217 38.86 51.18 -62.26
N ALA A 218 37.63 51.20 -62.69
CA ALA A 218 37.13 52.17 -63.70
C ALA A 218 36.94 53.58 -63.10
N GLU A 219 36.50 53.72 -61.87
CA GLU A 219 36.42 54.97 -61.16
C GLU A 219 37.81 55.60 -60.94
N ALA A 220 38.78 54.84 -60.50
CA ALA A 220 40.20 55.28 -60.35
C ALA A 220 40.83 55.70 -61.68
N ARG A 221 40.52 55.05 -62.79
CA ARG A 221 40.97 55.47 -64.12
C ARG A 221 40.28 56.74 -64.59
N ALA A 222 39.02 56.93 -64.34
CA ALA A 222 38.27 58.10 -64.66
C ALA A 222 38.72 59.34 -63.84
N GLU A 223 39.10 59.14 -62.59
CA GLU A 223 39.66 60.14 -61.71
C GLU A 223 41.08 60.55 -62.16
N ALA A 224 41.92 59.60 -62.53
CA ALA A 224 43.27 59.87 -63.08
C ALA A 224 43.24 60.57 -64.47
N ALA A 225 42.17 60.42 -65.20
CA ALA A 225 42.01 61.14 -66.50
C ALA A 225 41.43 62.55 -66.33
N ARG A 226 41.03 62.95 -65.13
CA ARG A 226 40.54 64.34 -64.82
C ARG A 226 41.60 65.24 -64.21
N THR A 227 42.72 64.68 -63.82
CA THR A 227 43.93 65.36 -63.32
C THR A 227 44.92 65.60 -64.46
#